data_82157d8999704295dd12ac675bf75397
#
_entry.id   82157d8999704295dd12ac675bf75397
#
_cell.length_a   1.000
_cell.length_b   1.000
_cell.length_c   1.000
_cell.angle_alpha   90.00
_cell.angle_beta   90.00
_cell.angle_gamma   90.00
#
_symmetry.space_group_name_H-M   'P 1'
#
loop_
_entity.id
_entity.type
_entity.pdbx_description
1 polymer ?
#
loop_
_entity_poly.entity_id
_entity_poly.type
_entity_poly.pdbx_seq_one_letter_code
_entity_poly.pdbx_strand_id
1 'polypeptide(L)'
;MAEKKDPAYFMYFPGNYRWSAAFVNMIGSIAYGGAEMGELHKIGRLLKDKGPEDDAAWFDACVKVAGGVRAYAEKWDKSGHRYAAAHAYLRA
;
A
#
# COMPACT_ATOMS: atom_id res chain seq x y z
N MET A 1 -14.74 -20.69 15.99
CA MET A 1 -14.79 -20.26 15.85
C MET A 1 -14.78 -19.49 15.57
N ALA A 2 -14.73 -19.51 15.14
CA ALA A 2 -14.83 -18.77 14.77
C ALA A 2 -14.76 -17.74 14.88
N GLU A 3 -14.37 -17.58 14.65
CA GLU A 3 -14.19 -16.64 14.71
C GLU A 3 -15.04 -15.68 14.54
N LYS A 4 -15.23 -15.36 15.15
CA LYS A 4 -16.01 -14.45 15.00
C LYS A 4 -15.42 -13.26 14.58
N LYS A 5 -15.70 -12.86 13.49
CA LYS A 5 -15.15 -11.72 13.02
C LYS A 5 -16.04 -10.61 13.27
N ASP A 6 -15.56 -9.43 13.55
CA ASP A 6 -16.35 -8.21 13.58
C ASP A 6 -16.66 -7.82 12.15
N PRO A 7 -17.89 -7.96 11.71
CA PRO A 7 -18.23 -7.70 10.32
C PRO A 7 -18.09 -6.25 9.91
N ALA A 8 -17.98 -5.33 10.85
CA ALA A 8 -17.82 -3.92 10.55
C ALA A 8 -16.37 -3.54 10.29
N TYR A 9 -15.45 -4.46 10.44
CA TYR A 9 -14.05 -4.13 10.33
C TYR A 9 -13.35 -4.97 9.29
N PHE A 10 -12.72 -4.29 8.34
CA PHE A 10 -11.99 -4.96 7.27
C PHE A 10 -10.58 -5.32 7.72
N MET A 11 -10.24 -6.58 7.62
CA MET A 11 -8.93 -7.09 8.03
C MET A 11 -8.17 -7.59 6.81
N TYR A 12 -7.41 -6.71 6.18
CA TYR A 12 -6.60 -7.12 5.05
C TYR A 12 -5.53 -8.14 5.46
N PHE A 13 -4.98 -7.95 6.66
CA PHE A 13 -4.03 -8.90 7.23
C PHE A 13 -4.69 -9.59 8.41
N PRO A 14 -5.27 -10.78 8.19
CA PRO A 14 -5.95 -11.47 9.29
C PRO A 14 -4.99 -11.70 10.44
N GLY A 15 -5.43 -11.41 11.64
CA GLY A 15 -4.61 -11.56 12.82
C GLY A 15 -3.67 -10.40 13.10
N ASN A 16 -3.65 -9.38 12.26
CA ASN A 16 -2.80 -8.22 12.48
C ASN A 16 -3.62 -6.95 12.34
N TYR A 17 -4.19 -6.52 13.47
CA TYR A 17 -5.04 -5.35 13.50
C TYR A 17 -4.28 -4.08 13.10
N ARG A 18 -3.07 -3.93 13.59
CA ARG A 18 -2.30 -2.71 13.36
C ARG A 18 -1.99 -2.49 11.88
N TRP A 19 -1.54 -3.54 11.20
CA TRP A 19 -1.28 -3.47 9.78
C TRP A 19 -2.56 -3.29 8.99
N SER A 20 -3.63 -3.96 9.40
CA SER A 20 -4.92 -3.84 8.71
C SER A 20 -5.48 -2.43 8.84
N ALA A 21 -5.36 -1.82 10.01
CA ALA A 21 -5.85 -0.46 10.21
C ALA A 21 -5.06 0.54 9.35
N ALA A 22 -3.74 0.36 9.28
CA ALA A 22 -2.92 1.23 8.44
C ALA A 22 -3.31 1.06 6.96
N PHE A 23 -3.58 -0.17 6.55
CA PHE A 23 -3.98 -0.45 5.17
C PHE A 23 -5.32 0.19 4.83
N VAL A 24 -6.27 0.16 5.77
CA VAL A 24 -7.57 0.79 5.57
C VAL A 24 -7.40 2.29 5.34
N ASN A 25 -6.51 2.92 6.10
CA ASN A 25 -6.23 4.33 5.90
C ASN A 25 -5.65 4.61 4.51
N MET A 26 -4.75 3.76 4.04
CA MET A 26 -4.19 3.92 2.71
C MET A 26 -5.25 3.72 1.62
N ILE A 27 -6.11 2.73 1.80
CA ILE A 27 -7.20 2.48 0.86
C ILE A 27 -8.12 3.70 0.81
N GLY A 28 -8.37 4.32 1.95
CA GLY A 28 -9.21 5.51 2.01
C GLY A 28 -8.66 6.69 1.23
N SER A 29 -7.35 6.72 0.99
CA SER A 29 -6.75 7.82 0.23
C SER A 29 -6.84 7.64 -1.28
N ILE A 30 -7.32 6.50 -1.76
CA ILE A 30 -7.40 6.22 -3.19
C ILE A 30 -8.26 7.29 -3.90
N ALA A 31 -9.35 7.69 -3.29
CA ALA A 31 -10.26 8.67 -3.88
C ALA A 31 -9.59 10.02 -4.11
N TYR A 32 -8.53 10.29 -3.37
CA TYR A 32 -7.82 11.58 -3.45
C TYR A 32 -6.48 11.46 -4.15
N GLY A 33 -6.21 10.31 -4.75
CA GLY A 33 -4.97 10.10 -5.49
C GLY A 33 -3.77 9.74 -4.63
N GLY A 34 -3.97 9.44 -3.34
CA GLY A 34 -2.86 9.12 -2.44
C GLY A 34 -2.39 7.67 -2.51
N ALA A 35 -3.16 6.81 -3.18
CA ALA A 35 -2.81 5.41 -3.30
C ALA A 35 -3.52 4.81 -4.50
N GLU A 36 -3.13 3.59 -4.85
CA GLU A 36 -3.80 2.83 -5.89
C GLU A 36 -3.87 1.38 -5.44
N MET A 37 -5.02 0.74 -5.67
CA MET A 37 -5.28 -0.58 -5.11
C MET A 37 -4.26 -1.63 -5.55
N GLY A 38 -3.84 -1.60 -6.82
CA GLY A 38 -2.84 -2.54 -7.31
C GLY A 38 -1.51 -2.41 -6.62
N GLU A 39 -1.11 -1.17 -6.33
CA GLU A 39 0.15 -0.91 -5.61
C GLU A 39 0.05 -1.37 -4.16
N LEU A 40 -1.09 -1.12 -3.52
CA LEU A 40 -1.31 -1.60 -2.16
C LEU A 40 -1.31 -3.12 -2.11
N HIS A 41 -1.87 -3.76 -3.12
CA HIS A 41 -1.88 -5.22 -3.17
C HIS A 41 -0.46 -5.79 -3.32
N LYS A 42 0.42 -5.08 -4.02
CA LYS A 42 1.83 -5.51 -4.09
C LYS A 42 2.47 -5.51 -2.72
N ILE A 43 2.19 -4.48 -1.92
CA ILE A 43 2.69 -4.44 -0.55
C ILE A 43 2.17 -5.64 0.22
N GLY A 44 0.88 -5.91 0.09
CA GLY A 44 0.26 -7.03 0.79
C GLY A 44 0.91 -8.36 0.43
N ARG A 45 1.21 -8.56 -0.84
CA ARG A 45 1.85 -9.81 -1.26
C ARG A 45 3.26 -9.96 -0.71
N LEU A 46 3.99 -8.85 -0.60
CA LEU A 46 5.34 -8.90 -0.03
C LEU A 46 5.30 -9.26 1.46
N LEU A 47 4.19 -8.97 2.12
CA LEU A 47 4.06 -9.21 3.55
C LEU A 47 3.32 -10.50 3.90
N LYS A 48 2.91 -11.24 2.89
CA LYS A 48 2.05 -12.40 3.08
C LYS A 48 2.54 -13.39 4.12
N ASP A 49 3.83 -13.69 4.11
CA ASP A 49 4.40 -14.69 4.98
C ASP A 49 5.18 -14.10 6.15
N LYS A 50 5.00 -12.81 6.42
CA LYS A 50 5.72 -12.15 7.50
C LYS A 50 4.91 -12.18 8.77
N GLY A 51 5.60 -12.25 9.90
CA GLY A 51 4.94 -12.27 11.20
C GLY A 51 4.36 -10.90 11.55
N PRO A 52 3.39 -10.90 12.47
CA PRO A 52 2.68 -9.66 12.81
C PRO A 52 3.52 -8.63 13.53
N GLU A 53 4.69 -9.03 14.04
CA GLU A 53 5.57 -8.11 14.73
C GLU A 53 6.72 -7.63 13.85
N ASP A 54 6.72 -8.00 12.58
CA ASP A 54 7.85 -7.72 11.70
C ASP A 54 7.69 -6.34 11.05
N ASP A 55 7.92 -5.32 11.85
CA ASP A 55 7.79 -3.94 11.37
C ASP A 55 8.88 -3.59 10.35
N ALA A 56 10.03 -4.23 10.44
CA ALA A 56 11.06 -4.02 9.43
C ALA A 56 10.59 -4.51 8.06
N ALA A 57 9.90 -5.65 8.01
CA ALA A 57 9.34 -6.14 6.76
C ALA A 57 8.28 -5.19 6.23
N TRP A 58 7.45 -4.62 7.10
CA TRP A 58 6.46 -3.63 6.71
C TRP A 58 7.12 -2.43 6.05
N PHE A 59 8.15 -1.89 6.70
CA PHE A 59 8.87 -0.76 6.17
C PHE A 59 9.50 -1.07 4.83
N ASP A 60 10.17 -2.22 4.73
CA ASP A 60 10.86 -2.61 3.50
C ASP A 60 9.88 -2.80 2.35
N ALA A 61 8.73 -3.41 2.62
CA ALA A 61 7.72 -3.63 1.58
C ALA A 61 7.17 -2.29 1.06
N CYS A 62 6.87 -1.38 1.97
CA CYS A 62 6.34 -0.07 1.59
C CYS A 62 7.36 0.72 0.79
N VAL A 63 8.62 0.72 1.23
CA VAL A 63 9.68 1.45 0.55
C VAL A 63 9.92 0.86 -0.84
N LYS A 64 9.89 -0.46 -0.95
CA LYS A 64 10.13 -1.11 -2.23
C LYS A 64 9.06 -0.73 -3.25
N VAL A 65 7.78 -0.78 -2.84
CA VAL A 65 6.69 -0.46 -3.75
C VAL A 65 6.69 1.04 -4.07
N ALA A 66 6.91 1.88 -3.06
CA ALA A 66 6.98 3.32 -3.27
C ALA A 66 8.13 3.68 -4.21
N GLY A 67 9.27 3.00 -4.09
CA GLY A 67 10.40 3.22 -4.98
C GLY A 67 10.08 2.88 -6.42
N GLY A 68 9.31 1.81 -6.64
CA GLY A 68 8.86 1.46 -7.98
C GLY A 68 7.93 2.52 -8.56
N VAL A 69 7.00 3.03 -7.76
CA VAL A 69 6.09 4.08 -8.18
C VAL A 69 6.87 5.36 -8.51
N ARG A 70 7.86 5.68 -7.69
CA ARG A 70 8.69 6.85 -7.94
C ARG A 70 9.47 6.71 -9.24
N ALA A 71 9.97 5.53 -9.54
CA ALA A 71 10.68 5.27 -10.79
C ALA A 71 9.77 5.51 -12.00
N TYR A 72 8.51 5.10 -11.90
CA TYR A 72 7.52 5.39 -12.92
C TYR A 72 7.32 6.89 -13.07
N ALA A 73 7.22 7.60 -11.94
CA ALA A 73 7.02 9.04 -11.97
C ALA A 73 8.18 9.73 -12.71
N GLU A 74 9.41 9.31 -12.42
CA GLU A 74 10.58 9.88 -13.06
C GLU A 74 10.58 9.59 -14.56
N LYS A 75 10.18 8.40 -14.95
CA LYS A 75 10.10 8.04 -16.35
C LYS A 75 9.06 8.88 -17.08
N TRP A 76 7.88 9.06 -16.50
CA TRP A 76 6.84 9.88 -17.11
C TRP A 76 7.27 11.34 -17.22
N ASP A 77 7.94 11.84 -16.19
CA ASP A 77 8.40 13.22 -16.18
C ASP A 77 9.40 13.46 -17.29
N LYS A 78 10.36 12.55 -17.46
CA LYS A 78 11.36 12.67 -18.52
C LYS A 78 10.76 12.61 -19.91
N SER A 79 9.65 11.90 -20.06
CA SER A 79 8.97 11.81 -21.36
C SER A 79 8.00 12.95 -21.60
N GLY A 80 7.90 13.90 -20.69
CA GLY A 80 7.00 15.04 -20.85
C GLY A 80 5.57 14.78 -20.40
N HIS A 81 5.29 13.63 -19.80
CA HIS A 81 3.94 13.31 -19.32
C HIS A 81 3.77 13.80 -17.89
N ARG A 82 3.71 15.11 -17.74
CA ARG A 82 3.73 15.74 -16.42
C ARG A 82 2.55 15.37 -15.52
N TYR A 83 1.39 15.25 -16.11
CA TYR A 83 0.20 14.92 -15.33
C TYR A 83 0.33 13.52 -14.72
N ALA A 84 0.73 12.55 -15.54
CA ALA A 84 0.94 11.20 -15.07
C ALA A 84 2.06 11.15 -14.01
N ALA A 85 3.12 11.91 -14.22
CA ALA A 85 4.23 11.97 -13.28
C ALA A 85 3.77 12.54 -11.95
N ALA A 86 2.98 13.60 -11.95
CA ALA A 86 2.50 14.21 -10.71
C ALA A 86 1.66 13.23 -9.91
N HIS A 87 0.78 12.50 -10.57
CA HIS A 87 -0.05 11.50 -9.89
C HIS A 87 0.80 10.37 -9.30
N ALA A 88 1.81 9.91 -10.04
CA ALA A 88 2.68 8.86 -9.54
C ALA A 88 3.52 9.34 -8.36
N TYR A 89 4.05 10.57 -8.42
CA TYR A 89 4.81 11.12 -7.29
C TYR A 89 3.93 11.22 -6.04
N LEU A 90 2.68 11.58 -6.20
CA LEU A 90 1.77 11.69 -5.06
C LEU A 90 1.60 10.34 -4.37
N ARG A 91 1.51 9.27 -5.16
CA ARG A 91 1.36 7.94 -4.58
C ARG A 91 2.66 7.41 -3.96
N ALA A 92 3.78 7.86 -4.42
CA ALA A 92 5.05 7.41 -3.88
C ALA A 92 5.28 7.99 -2.50
#